data_e4bbc1361a7d77413b3d5e0728da5152
#
_entry.id   e4bbc1361a7d77413b3d5e0728da5152
#
_cell.length_a   1.000
_cell.length_b   1.000
_cell.length_c   1.000
_cell.angle_alpha   90.00
_cell.angle_beta   90.00
_cell.angle_gamma   90.00
#
_symmetry.space_group_name_H-M   'P 1'
#
loop_
_entity.id
_entity.type
_entity.pdbx_description
1 polymer ?
#
loop_
_entity_poly.entity_id
_entity_poly.type
_entity_poly.pdbx_seq_one_letter_code
_entity_poly.pdbx_strand_id
1 'polypeptide(L)'
;MKFFKLLTASLLVLAVAFSTVSAASDTEKINWFFKSKGDNQRPEIPLSGILKDSDALYIGPEDEKTVYLTFDAGYGNENVEKILDVLKSHEIKGAFFILPGIIKNSESTVKRMADEGHTVCNHTTTHGDMARVTDITDFKNELDGVANLYRESTGYEMADYFRPPEGSFSKRTLEFCKTLKVTPVFWSFAYADWDNSRQPSPEKAKEKILSSVHNGAVILLHPTSKTNADILDDVICELKDRGYSFGTLDELYGKVAK
;
A
#
# COMPACT_ATOMS: atom_id res chain seq x y z
N MET A 1 18.77 15.58 -88.20
CA MET A 1 17.80 14.97 -87.30
C MET A 1 18.48 14.60 -86.03
N LYS A 2 18.30 15.39 -84.94
CA LYS A 2 18.87 15.15 -83.62
C LYS A 2 17.73 14.69 -82.67
N PHE A 3 17.79 13.43 -82.24
CA PHE A 3 16.84 12.92 -81.23
C PHE A 3 17.24 13.36 -79.83
N PHE A 4 16.38 14.15 -79.21
CA PHE A 4 16.44 14.49 -77.80
C PHE A 4 15.81 13.34 -77.00
N LYS A 5 16.62 12.70 -76.18
CA LYS A 5 16.10 11.76 -75.15
C LYS A 5 15.75 12.53 -73.89
N LEU A 6 14.46 12.57 -73.56
CA LEU A 6 13.98 13.09 -72.27
C LEU A 6 14.23 12.01 -71.22
N LEU A 7 15.06 12.34 -70.21
CA LEU A 7 15.24 11.53 -69.02
C LEU A 7 14.23 12.01 -67.97
N THR A 8 13.20 11.21 -67.69
CA THR A 8 12.29 11.46 -66.56
C THR A 8 12.90 10.89 -65.30
N ALA A 9 13.34 11.76 -64.37
CA ALA A 9 13.74 11.36 -63.05
C ALA A 9 12.50 11.19 -62.15
N SER A 10 12.19 9.96 -61.79
CA SER A 10 11.14 9.66 -60.77
C SER A 10 11.71 9.90 -59.38
N LEU A 11 11.22 10.92 -58.73
CA LEU A 11 11.54 11.22 -57.32
C LEU A 11 10.69 10.28 -56.43
N LEU A 12 11.34 9.27 -55.83
CA LEU A 12 10.68 8.40 -54.85
C LEU A 12 10.70 9.12 -53.49
N VAL A 13 9.56 9.69 -53.08
CA VAL A 13 9.40 10.26 -51.75
C VAL A 13 9.17 9.10 -50.77
N LEU A 14 10.15 8.77 -49.99
CA LEU A 14 10.07 7.82 -48.89
C LEU A 14 9.39 8.50 -47.72
N ALA A 15 8.06 8.26 -47.54
CA ALA A 15 7.33 8.71 -46.37
C ALA A 15 7.75 7.85 -45.17
N VAL A 16 8.63 8.36 -44.32
CA VAL A 16 8.95 7.76 -43.03
C VAL A 16 7.78 8.05 -42.10
N ALA A 17 6.92 7.06 -41.89
CA ALA A 17 5.87 7.11 -40.89
C ALA A 17 6.56 7.05 -39.49
N PHE A 18 6.72 8.20 -38.85
CA PHE A 18 7.03 8.24 -37.44
C PHE A 18 5.81 7.74 -36.67
N SER A 19 5.84 6.47 -36.25
CA SER A 19 4.96 5.97 -35.23
C SER A 19 5.32 6.67 -33.94
N THR A 20 4.58 7.71 -33.56
CA THR A 20 4.66 8.29 -32.23
C THR A 20 4.09 7.23 -31.27
N VAL A 21 4.99 6.43 -30.70
CA VAL A 21 4.64 5.69 -29.48
C VAL A 21 4.36 6.77 -28.45
N SER A 22 3.06 7.01 -28.18
CA SER A 22 2.64 7.84 -27.07
C SER A 22 3.17 7.17 -25.81
N ALA A 23 4.25 7.69 -25.26
CA ALA A 23 4.68 7.30 -23.93
C ALA A 23 3.52 7.61 -22.99
N ALA A 24 2.99 6.60 -22.30
CA ALA A 24 1.98 6.81 -21.28
C ALA A 24 2.46 7.92 -20.34
N SER A 25 1.59 8.91 -20.08
CA SER A 25 1.93 10.03 -19.21
C SER A 25 2.37 9.50 -17.85
N ASP A 26 3.46 10.00 -17.30
CA ASP A 26 3.95 9.65 -15.96
C ASP A 26 2.95 10.03 -14.84
N THR A 27 1.92 10.83 -15.19
CA THR A 27 0.78 11.23 -14.34
C THR A 27 -0.48 10.40 -14.56
N GLU A 28 -0.44 9.38 -15.40
CA GLU A 28 -1.58 8.49 -15.59
C GLU A 28 -1.92 7.78 -14.27
N LYS A 29 -3.21 7.87 -13.87
CA LYS A 29 -3.69 7.23 -12.66
C LYS A 29 -3.67 5.70 -12.81
N ILE A 30 -3.00 5.05 -11.88
CA ILE A 30 -2.94 3.60 -11.73
C ILE A 30 -3.64 3.27 -10.40
N ASN A 31 -4.57 2.32 -10.42
CA ASN A 31 -5.18 1.81 -9.22
C ASN A 31 -4.54 0.47 -8.87
N TRP A 32 -4.08 0.33 -7.63
CA TRP A 32 -3.52 -0.92 -7.14
C TRP A 32 -4.57 -2.02 -7.12
N PHE A 33 -4.19 -3.20 -7.57
CA PHE A 33 -5.01 -4.40 -7.44
C PHE A 33 -4.16 -5.67 -7.49
N PHE A 34 -4.70 -6.73 -6.96
CA PHE A 34 -4.17 -8.09 -7.06
C PHE A 34 -5.28 -9.03 -7.53
N LYS A 35 -4.90 -10.15 -8.15
CA LYS A 35 -5.84 -11.20 -8.53
C LYS A 35 -5.68 -12.39 -7.58
N SER A 36 -6.64 -12.53 -6.68
CA SER A 36 -6.68 -13.66 -5.75
C SER A 36 -6.87 -14.98 -6.52
N LYS A 37 -6.13 -16.00 -6.12
CA LYS A 37 -6.27 -17.37 -6.64
C LYS A 37 -7.03 -18.28 -5.68
N GLY A 38 -7.30 -17.81 -4.45
CA GLY A 38 -7.90 -18.62 -3.38
C GLY A 38 -6.97 -19.72 -2.87
N ASP A 39 -7.49 -20.58 -2.00
CA ASP A 39 -6.81 -21.78 -1.50
C ASP A 39 -5.37 -21.56 -1.01
N ASN A 40 -5.16 -20.44 -0.32
CA ASN A 40 -3.85 -20.00 0.20
C ASN A 40 -2.74 -19.87 -0.87
N GLN A 41 -3.14 -19.78 -2.14
CA GLN A 41 -2.20 -19.55 -3.23
C GLN A 41 -1.78 -18.08 -3.30
N ARG A 42 -0.53 -17.87 -3.62
CA ARG A 42 0.04 -16.54 -3.83
C ARG A 42 -0.69 -15.82 -4.99
N PRO A 43 -1.18 -14.58 -4.79
CA PRO A 43 -1.94 -13.88 -5.82
C PRO A 43 -1.05 -13.48 -7.00
N GLU A 44 -1.66 -13.26 -8.15
CA GLU A 44 -1.02 -12.58 -9.26
C GLU A 44 -1.00 -11.07 -8.99
N ILE A 45 0.15 -10.43 -9.19
CA ILE A 45 0.33 -8.99 -9.05
C ILE A 45 0.64 -8.38 -10.43
N PRO A 46 -0.36 -7.98 -11.21
CA PRO A 46 -0.16 -7.51 -12.59
C PRO A 46 0.69 -6.24 -12.69
N LEU A 47 0.72 -5.44 -11.61
CA LEU A 47 1.45 -4.17 -11.54
C LEU A 47 2.89 -4.31 -11.03
N SER A 48 3.36 -5.52 -10.70
CA SER A 48 4.72 -5.75 -10.16
C SER A 48 5.83 -5.18 -11.04
N GLY A 49 5.66 -5.22 -12.37
CA GLY A 49 6.63 -4.66 -13.31
C GLY A 49 6.79 -3.13 -13.21
N ILE A 50 5.72 -2.41 -12.85
CA ILE A 50 5.76 -0.95 -12.67
C ILE A 50 6.47 -0.58 -11.35
N LEU A 51 6.36 -1.44 -10.34
CA LEU A 51 6.92 -1.19 -9.02
C LEU A 51 8.39 -1.61 -8.88
N LYS A 52 8.95 -2.29 -9.89
CA LYS A 52 10.28 -2.94 -9.81
C LYS A 52 11.42 -2.01 -9.37
N ASP A 53 11.34 -0.72 -9.72
CA ASP A 53 12.40 0.26 -9.44
C ASP A 53 12.01 1.26 -8.34
N SER A 54 10.96 0.96 -7.56
CA SER A 54 10.38 1.89 -6.59
C SER A 54 10.56 1.52 -5.12
N ASP A 55 11.25 0.42 -4.82
CA ASP A 55 11.37 -0.16 -3.47
C ASP A 55 10.01 -0.40 -2.78
N ALA A 56 8.92 -0.49 -3.55
CA ALA A 56 7.58 -0.64 -3.03
C ALA A 56 7.37 -2.00 -2.35
N LEU A 57 6.79 -1.98 -1.16
CA LEU A 57 6.42 -3.18 -0.42
C LEU A 57 4.96 -3.56 -0.73
N TYR A 58 4.70 -4.79 -1.12
CA TYR A 58 3.35 -5.29 -1.38
C TYR A 58 3.21 -6.80 -1.14
N ILE A 59 4.31 -7.52 -1.10
CA ILE A 59 4.37 -8.97 -0.89
C ILE A 59 5.78 -9.36 -0.48
N GLY A 60 5.90 -10.24 0.49
CA GLY A 60 7.18 -10.75 1.00
C GLY A 60 7.70 -11.98 0.24
N PRO A 61 8.77 -12.62 0.73
CA PRO A 61 9.34 -13.84 0.15
C PRO A 61 8.33 -14.99 0.05
N GLU A 62 8.44 -15.80 -0.99
CA GLU A 62 7.51 -16.92 -1.26
C GLU A 62 7.79 -18.13 -0.38
N ASP A 63 9.02 -18.33 0.02
CA ASP A 63 9.51 -19.45 0.81
C ASP A 63 9.37 -19.25 2.32
N GLU A 64 8.94 -18.06 2.75
CA GLU A 64 8.76 -17.73 4.16
C GLU A 64 7.28 -17.70 4.57
N LYS A 65 6.89 -18.51 5.55
CA LYS A 65 5.57 -18.42 6.20
C LYS A 65 5.51 -17.23 7.15
N THR A 66 5.67 -16.03 6.61
CA THR A 66 5.55 -14.77 7.35
C THR A 66 4.40 -13.95 6.78
N VAL A 67 3.58 -13.35 7.65
CA VAL A 67 2.55 -12.38 7.28
C VAL A 67 2.84 -11.02 7.92
N TYR A 68 2.44 -9.94 7.26
CA TYR A 68 2.65 -8.57 7.68
C TYR A 68 1.30 -7.90 7.84
N LEU A 69 0.91 -7.62 9.09
CA LEU A 69 -0.37 -6.98 9.40
C LEU A 69 -0.24 -5.47 9.23
N THR A 70 -1.06 -4.91 8.36
CA THR A 70 -1.10 -3.46 8.09
C THR A 70 -2.53 -2.94 8.20
N PHE A 71 -2.67 -1.71 8.74
CA PHE A 71 -3.95 -1.13 9.06
C PHE A 71 -4.03 0.31 8.55
N ASP A 72 -5.12 0.66 7.84
CA ASP A 72 -5.41 2.04 7.44
C ASP A 72 -6.39 2.64 8.44
N ALA A 73 -5.94 3.68 9.17
CA ALA A 73 -6.64 4.24 10.32
C ALA A 73 -6.90 5.75 10.15
N GLY A 74 -8.06 6.09 9.61
CA GLY A 74 -8.47 7.49 9.41
C GLY A 74 -9.03 8.16 10.67
N TYR A 75 -9.65 7.39 11.56
CA TYR A 75 -10.20 7.82 12.83
C TYR A 75 -10.10 6.71 13.88
N GLY A 76 -10.30 7.05 15.15
CA GLY A 76 -10.30 6.10 16.26
C GLY A 76 -11.72 5.75 16.69
N ASN A 77 -11.89 4.51 17.13
CA ASN A 77 -13.06 4.01 17.85
C ASN A 77 -12.63 2.88 18.79
N GLU A 78 -13.56 2.30 19.53
CA GLU A 78 -13.30 1.21 20.47
C GLU A 78 -12.69 -0.05 19.82
N ASN A 79 -12.91 -0.24 18.51
CA ASN A 79 -12.38 -1.40 17.80
C ASN A 79 -10.87 -1.29 17.58
N VAL A 80 -10.36 -0.07 17.39
CA VAL A 80 -8.90 0.16 17.29
C VAL A 80 -8.21 -0.27 18.58
N GLU A 81 -8.77 0.07 19.75
CA GLU A 81 -8.24 -0.33 21.05
C GLU A 81 -8.24 -1.85 21.22
N LYS A 82 -9.35 -2.53 20.83
CA LYS A 82 -9.43 -4.00 20.86
C LYS A 82 -8.38 -4.66 19.97
N ILE A 83 -8.14 -4.11 18.78
CA ILE A 83 -7.09 -4.60 17.88
C ILE A 83 -5.71 -4.45 18.52
N LEU A 84 -5.42 -3.30 19.13
CA LEU A 84 -4.16 -3.10 19.86
C LEU A 84 -4.02 -4.08 21.03
N ASP A 85 -5.10 -4.34 21.80
CA ASP A 85 -5.10 -5.33 22.88
C ASP A 85 -4.76 -6.73 22.36
N VAL A 86 -5.35 -7.16 21.25
CA VAL A 86 -5.07 -8.44 20.60
C VAL A 86 -3.61 -8.51 20.14
N LEU A 87 -3.13 -7.51 19.41
CA LEU A 87 -1.74 -7.47 18.94
C LEU A 87 -0.75 -7.55 20.10
N LYS A 88 -1.03 -6.83 21.19
CA LYS A 88 -0.22 -6.85 22.41
C LYS A 88 -0.21 -8.22 23.06
N SER A 89 -1.38 -8.88 23.20
CA SER A 89 -1.49 -10.19 23.83
C SER A 89 -0.72 -11.27 23.09
N HIS A 90 -0.58 -11.12 21.77
CA HIS A 90 0.19 -12.00 20.90
C HIS A 90 1.64 -11.59 20.67
N GLU A 91 2.08 -10.45 21.23
CA GLU A 91 3.40 -9.84 21.03
C GLU A 91 3.70 -9.51 19.55
N ILE A 92 2.64 -9.21 18.77
CA ILE A 92 2.75 -8.88 17.34
C ILE A 92 2.82 -7.37 17.14
N LYS A 93 3.70 -6.93 16.23
CA LYS A 93 3.79 -5.54 15.81
C LYS A 93 3.15 -5.38 14.42
N GLY A 94 2.17 -4.49 14.33
CA GLY A 94 1.53 -4.12 13.07
C GLY A 94 2.04 -2.76 12.56
N ALA A 95 1.70 -2.43 11.31
CA ALA A 95 1.94 -1.10 10.74
C ALA A 95 0.61 -0.37 10.57
N PHE A 96 0.52 0.86 11.09
CA PHE A 96 -0.68 1.69 11.05
C PHE A 96 -0.44 2.90 10.16
N PHE A 97 -1.13 2.96 9.02
CA PHE A 97 -1.14 4.10 8.11
C PHE A 97 -2.23 5.06 8.56
N ILE A 98 -1.82 6.22 9.11
CA ILE A 98 -2.74 7.10 9.83
C ILE A 98 -2.98 8.42 9.09
N LEU A 99 -4.17 8.98 9.32
CA LEU A 99 -4.60 10.31 8.88
C LEU A 99 -4.60 11.29 10.07
N PRO A 100 -4.61 12.62 9.83
CA PRO A 100 -4.73 13.61 10.89
C PRO A 100 -5.97 13.44 11.78
N GLY A 101 -7.04 12.84 11.24
CA GLY A 101 -8.29 12.63 11.97
C GLY A 101 -8.12 11.78 13.23
N ILE A 102 -7.39 10.66 13.14
CA ILE A 102 -7.17 9.80 14.32
C ILE A 102 -6.26 10.49 15.34
N ILE A 103 -5.25 11.25 14.89
CA ILE A 103 -4.35 11.97 15.80
C ILE A 103 -5.15 13.00 16.61
N LYS A 104 -5.99 13.81 15.94
CA LYS A 104 -6.74 14.88 16.58
C LYS A 104 -7.83 14.40 17.54
N ASN A 105 -8.44 13.26 17.24
CA ASN A 105 -9.62 12.77 17.96
C ASN A 105 -9.33 11.58 18.89
N SER A 106 -8.15 10.96 18.78
CA SER A 106 -7.76 9.76 19.52
C SER A 106 -6.23 9.75 19.77
N GLU A 107 -5.69 10.87 20.26
CA GLU A 107 -4.25 11.04 20.49
C GLU A 107 -3.65 9.93 21.37
N SER A 108 -4.36 9.57 22.45
CA SER A 108 -3.93 8.49 23.34
C SER A 108 -3.79 7.14 22.63
N THR A 109 -4.70 6.83 21.70
CA THR A 109 -4.65 5.61 20.89
C THR A 109 -3.44 5.63 19.95
N VAL A 110 -3.18 6.78 19.31
CA VAL A 110 -2.02 6.93 18.42
C VAL A 110 -0.72 6.86 19.20
N LYS A 111 -0.66 7.49 20.39
CA LYS A 111 0.50 7.37 21.28
C LYS A 111 0.70 5.93 21.73
N ARG A 112 -0.37 5.22 22.07
CA ARG A 112 -0.35 3.79 22.42
C ARG A 112 0.25 2.94 21.28
N MET A 113 -0.10 3.21 20.01
CA MET A 113 0.51 2.51 18.87
C MET A 113 2.05 2.60 18.92
N ALA A 114 2.58 3.80 19.16
CA ALA A 114 4.03 4.01 19.25
C ALA A 114 4.64 3.37 20.49
N ASP A 115 4.04 3.60 21.67
CA ASP A 115 4.53 3.07 22.96
C ASP A 115 4.58 1.53 22.96
N GLU A 116 3.66 0.87 22.27
CA GLU A 116 3.62 -0.59 22.11
C GLU A 116 4.51 -1.10 20.97
N GLY A 117 5.24 -0.21 20.27
CA GLY A 117 6.24 -0.55 19.26
C GLY A 117 5.65 -0.94 17.91
N HIS A 118 4.45 -0.50 17.58
CA HIS A 118 3.90 -0.59 16.23
C HIS A 118 4.56 0.44 15.31
N THR A 119 4.65 0.13 14.02
CA THR A 119 5.15 1.07 13.02
C THR A 119 4.03 2.03 12.64
N VAL A 120 4.16 3.32 12.99
CA VAL A 120 3.19 4.36 12.60
C VAL A 120 3.64 5.01 11.30
N CYS A 121 2.80 4.94 10.27
CA CYS A 121 3.11 5.23 8.88
C CYS A 121 2.20 6.31 8.31
N ASN A 122 2.60 6.88 7.18
CA ASN A 122 1.94 7.99 6.51
C ASN A 122 0.80 7.53 5.58
N HIS A 123 -0.41 8.09 5.79
CA HIS A 123 -1.56 7.89 4.89
C HIS A 123 -2.06 9.20 4.27
N THR A 124 -1.19 10.20 4.17
CA THR A 124 -1.43 11.57 3.71
C THR A 124 -2.17 12.46 4.70
N THR A 125 -2.18 13.75 4.43
CA THR A 125 -2.91 14.75 5.23
C THR A 125 -4.38 14.83 4.87
N THR A 126 -4.71 14.76 3.58
CA THR A 126 -6.07 15.00 3.09
C THR A 126 -6.81 13.74 2.64
N HIS A 127 -6.14 12.58 2.57
CA HIS A 127 -6.64 11.37 1.93
C HIS A 127 -6.99 11.59 0.46
N GLY A 128 -6.22 12.47 -0.21
CA GLY A 128 -6.44 12.83 -1.61
C GLY A 128 -5.90 11.80 -2.60
N ASP A 129 -6.33 11.90 -3.85
CA ASP A 129 -5.83 11.07 -4.95
C ASP A 129 -4.40 11.47 -5.33
N MET A 130 -3.42 10.74 -4.80
CA MET A 130 -1.99 11.05 -4.98
C MET A 130 -1.50 10.85 -6.42
N ALA A 131 -2.24 10.14 -7.26
CA ALA A 131 -1.93 10.04 -8.68
C ALA A 131 -2.07 11.39 -9.42
N ARG A 132 -2.89 12.29 -8.89
CA ARG A 132 -3.15 13.63 -9.46
C ARG A 132 -2.16 14.69 -9.00
N VAL A 133 -1.36 14.42 -8.00
CA VAL A 133 -0.35 15.35 -7.50
C VAL A 133 0.82 15.37 -8.48
N THR A 134 1.05 16.54 -9.09
CA THR A 134 2.04 16.72 -10.16
C THR A 134 3.27 17.51 -9.73
N ASP A 135 3.22 18.13 -8.56
CA ASP A 135 4.33 18.88 -7.96
C ASP A 135 4.86 18.17 -6.73
N ILE A 136 6.19 18.07 -6.61
CA ILE A 136 6.83 17.36 -5.48
C ILE A 136 6.64 18.11 -4.16
N THR A 137 6.48 19.43 -4.19
CA THR A 137 6.23 20.23 -3.00
C THR A 137 4.85 19.94 -2.43
N ASP A 138 3.84 19.84 -3.30
CA ASP A 138 2.48 19.46 -2.90
C ASP A 138 2.45 18.04 -2.36
N PHE A 139 3.17 17.11 -3.02
CA PHE A 139 3.30 15.73 -2.53
C PHE A 139 3.96 15.69 -1.14
N LYS A 140 5.05 16.44 -0.97
CA LYS A 140 5.74 16.55 0.32
C LYS A 140 4.84 17.16 1.40
N ASN A 141 4.04 18.17 1.07
CA ASN A 141 3.10 18.79 2.01
C ASN A 141 2.04 17.78 2.51
N GLU A 142 1.56 16.88 1.62
CA GLU A 142 0.65 15.80 2.00
C GLU A 142 1.30 14.83 3.02
N LEU A 143 2.60 14.57 2.89
CA LEU A 143 3.33 13.71 3.85
C LEU A 143 3.67 14.47 5.13
N ASP A 144 4.23 15.66 5.02
CA ASP A 144 4.71 16.45 6.16
C ASP A 144 3.58 16.85 7.11
N GLY A 145 2.38 17.13 6.57
CA GLY A 145 1.27 17.60 7.38
C GLY A 145 0.87 16.58 8.47
N VAL A 146 0.75 15.30 8.11
CA VAL A 146 0.44 14.25 9.10
C VAL A 146 1.65 13.90 9.94
N ALA A 147 2.86 13.86 9.37
CA ALA A 147 4.09 13.52 10.10
C ALA A 147 4.41 14.56 11.19
N ASN A 148 4.29 15.85 10.87
CA ASN A 148 4.49 16.93 11.85
C ASN A 148 3.46 16.87 12.97
N LEU A 149 2.17 16.70 12.62
CA LEU A 149 1.11 16.57 13.61
C LEU A 149 1.34 15.37 14.54
N TYR A 150 1.76 14.23 13.98
CA TYR A 150 2.10 13.04 14.77
C TYR A 150 3.24 13.30 15.74
N ARG A 151 4.33 13.92 15.28
CA ARG A 151 5.47 14.26 16.12
C ARG A 151 5.08 15.26 17.21
N GLU A 152 4.32 16.29 16.89
CA GLU A 152 3.86 17.29 17.85
C GLU A 152 2.98 16.69 18.95
N SER A 153 2.10 15.76 18.59
CA SER A 153 1.15 15.13 19.51
C SER A 153 1.79 14.03 20.37
N THR A 154 2.72 13.25 19.81
CA THR A 154 3.22 12.05 20.48
C THR A 154 4.65 12.12 20.94
N GLY A 155 5.47 13.02 20.36
CA GLY A 155 6.92 13.10 20.54
C GLY A 155 7.71 12.04 19.75
N TYR A 156 7.05 11.19 18.95
CA TYR A 156 7.69 10.19 18.11
C TYR A 156 7.82 10.67 16.66
N GLU A 157 8.83 10.18 15.95
CA GLU A 157 8.95 10.38 14.51
C GLU A 157 8.12 9.34 13.77
N MET A 158 7.47 9.76 12.67
CA MET A 158 6.73 8.87 11.80
C MET A 158 7.70 8.06 10.94
N ALA A 159 7.41 6.77 10.74
CA ALA A 159 8.25 5.92 9.90
C ALA A 159 8.17 6.32 8.42
N ASP A 160 9.25 6.08 7.66
CA ASP A 160 9.38 6.45 6.24
C ASP A 160 8.61 5.49 5.32
N TYR A 161 7.42 5.08 5.74
CA TYR A 161 6.47 4.28 4.96
C TYR A 161 5.24 5.11 4.63
N PHE A 162 4.80 4.99 3.39
CA PHE A 162 3.66 5.71 2.85
C PHE A 162 2.70 4.75 2.14
N ARG A 163 1.41 4.88 2.40
CA ARG A 163 0.39 4.19 1.60
C ARG A 163 -0.47 5.22 0.87
N PRO A 164 -0.51 5.17 -0.47
CA PRO A 164 -1.39 6.05 -1.22
C PRO A 164 -2.85 5.69 -0.92
N PRO A 165 -3.72 6.68 -0.64
CA PRO A 165 -5.15 6.47 -0.45
C PRO A 165 -5.76 5.65 -1.58
N GLU A 166 -6.64 4.71 -1.23
CA GLU A 166 -7.30 3.78 -2.17
C GLU A 166 -6.33 2.96 -3.05
N GLY A 167 -5.01 2.99 -2.76
CA GLY A 167 -3.99 2.40 -3.62
C GLY A 167 -3.83 3.13 -4.96
N SER A 168 -4.24 4.40 -5.05
CA SER A 168 -4.14 5.21 -6.27
C SER A 168 -2.79 5.89 -6.37
N PHE A 169 -2.07 5.65 -7.44
CA PHE A 169 -0.75 6.22 -7.69
C PHE A 169 -0.50 6.47 -9.18
N SER A 170 0.61 7.09 -9.51
CA SER A 170 1.15 7.24 -10.85
C SER A 170 2.64 6.91 -10.85
N LYS A 171 3.28 6.83 -12.01
CA LYS A 171 4.75 6.69 -12.07
C LYS A 171 5.43 7.87 -11.36
N ARG A 172 4.89 9.09 -11.51
CA ARG A 172 5.38 10.28 -10.82
C ARG A 172 5.25 10.16 -9.30
N THR A 173 4.18 9.58 -8.78
CA THR A 173 4.04 9.27 -7.35
C THR A 173 5.24 8.44 -6.86
N LEU A 174 5.62 7.39 -7.60
CA LEU A 174 6.75 6.53 -7.25
C LEU A 174 8.09 7.28 -7.33
N GLU A 175 8.28 8.16 -8.31
CA GLU A 175 9.48 9.01 -8.43
C GLU A 175 9.59 10.00 -7.25
N PHE A 176 8.49 10.58 -6.81
CA PHE A 176 8.45 11.45 -5.63
C PHE A 176 8.79 10.66 -4.36
N CYS A 177 8.23 9.47 -4.19
CA CYS A 177 8.58 8.58 -3.08
C CYS A 177 10.10 8.32 -3.04
N LYS A 178 10.69 7.95 -4.18
CA LYS A 178 12.13 7.71 -4.29
C LYS A 178 12.97 8.96 -3.94
N THR A 179 12.57 10.13 -4.46
CA THR A 179 13.26 11.41 -4.22
C THR A 179 13.21 11.81 -2.75
N LEU A 180 12.07 11.59 -2.09
CA LEU A 180 11.85 11.93 -0.69
C LEU A 180 12.27 10.80 0.27
N LYS A 181 12.76 9.67 -0.26
CA LYS A 181 13.19 8.49 0.50
C LYS A 181 12.08 7.92 1.38
N VAL A 182 10.86 7.90 0.88
CA VAL A 182 9.73 7.29 1.52
C VAL A 182 9.30 6.05 0.74
N THR A 183 9.08 4.93 1.43
CA THR A 183 8.77 3.64 0.82
C THR A 183 7.27 3.48 0.64
N PRO A 184 6.76 3.36 -0.61
CA PRO A 184 5.35 3.09 -0.84
C PRO A 184 5.00 1.66 -0.44
N VAL A 185 3.85 1.51 0.26
CA VAL A 185 3.38 0.21 0.76
C VAL A 185 1.99 -0.08 0.23
N PHE A 186 1.86 -1.16 -0.54
CA PHE A 186 0.60 -1.72 -0.99
C PHE A 186 0.30 -3.01 -0.21
N TRP A 187 -0.50 -3.91 -0.79
CA TRP A 187 -0.92 -5.14 -0.13
C TRP A 187 -1.09 -6.29 -1.13
N SER A 188 -1.03 -7.51 -0.66
CA SER A 188 -1.34 -8.71 -1.46
C SER A 188 -2.63 -9.40 -1.01
N PHE A 189 -3.24 -8.91 0.08
CA PHE A 189 -4.57 -9.28 0.51
C PHE A 189 -5.29 -8.09 1.15
N ALA A 190 -6.55 -7.91 0.77
CA ALA A 190 -7.52 -7.01 1.39
C ALA A 190 -8.93 -7.51 1.10
N TYR A 191 -9.91 -7.04 1.86
CA TYR A 191 -11.32 -7.26 1.59
C TYR A 191 -12.15 -6.03 1.97
N ALA A 192 -13.44 -6.01 1.66
CA ALA A 192 -14.31 -4.87 1.92
C ALA A 192 -14.71 -4.82 3.41
N ASP A 193 -13.90 -4.13 4.22
CA ASP A 193 -14.05 -3.98 5.67
C ASP A 193 -14.11 -2.51 6.14
N TRP A 194 -13.98 -1.56 5.22
CA TRP A 194 -13.92 -0.12 5.52
C TRP A 194 -15.29 0.51 5.81
N ASP A 195 -16.38 -0.09 5.30
CA ASP A 195 -17.75 0.43 5.49
C ASP A 195 -18.37 -0.20 6.74
N ASN A 196 -18.35 0.54 7.86
CA ASN A 196 -18.89 0.06 9.13
C ASN A 196 -20.40 -0.19 9.12
N SER A 197 -21.12 0.30 8.10
CA SER A 197 -22.56 0.02 7.91
C SER A 197 -22.83 -1.28 7.15
N ARG A 198 -21.78 -1.86 6.51
CA ARG A 198 -21.92 -3.01 5.61
C ARG A 198 -20.81 -4.05 5.85
N GLN A 199 -20.60 -4.41 7.09
CA GLN A 199 -19.60 -5.40 7.46
C GLN A 199 -20.04 -6.83 7.10
N PRO A 200 -19.13 -7.68 6.60
CA PRO A 200 -19.41 -9.10 6.51
C PRO A 200 -19.58 -9.72 7.91
N SER A 201 -20.25 -10.89 8.00
CA SER A 201 -20.29 -11.58 9.29
C SER A 201 -18.88 -12.03 9.71
N PRO A 202 -18.61 -12.16 11.02
CA PRO A 202 -17.33 -12.62 11.56
C PRO A 202 -16.84 -13.91 10.89
N GLU A 203 -17.73 -14.90 10.70
CA GLU A 203 -17.39 -16.18 10.11
C GLU A 203 -16.93 -16.04 8.66
N LYS A 204 -17.66 -15.23 7.84
CA LYS A 204 -17.30 -14.99 6.44
C LYS A 204 -15.99 -14.21 6.31
N ALA A 205 -15.78 -13.23 7.18
CA ALA A 205 -14.54 -12.45 7.19
C ALA A 205 -13.34 -13.33 7.57
N LYS A 206 -13.47 -14.13 8.64
CA LYS A 206 -12.44 -15.09 9.09
C LYS A 206 -12.13 -16.08 7.98
N GLU A 207 -13.14 -16.71 7.37
CA GLU A 207 -12.97 -17.64 6.25
C GLU A 207 -12.25 -16.95 5.08
N LYS A 208 -12.65 -15.72 4.72
CA LYS A 208 -12.05 -14.95 3.63
C LYS A 208 -10.57 -14.67 3.87
N ILE A 209 -10.19 -14.25 5.08
CA ILE A 209 -8.80 -14.04 5.45
C ILE A 209 -8.03 -15.35 5.38
N LEU A 210 -8.48 -16.37 6.10
CA LEU A 210 -7.77 -17.65 6.26
C LEU A 210 -7.64 -18.46 4.96
N SER A 211 -8.58 -18.32 4.02
CA SER A 211 -8.49 -18.95 2.68
C SER A 211 -7.62 -18.19 1.69
N SER A 212 -7.28 -16.93 1.99
CA SER A 212 -6.51 -16.07 1.08
C SER A 212 -5.09 -15.80 1.55
N VAL A 213 -4.77 -16.07 2.83
CA VAL A 213 -3.40 -15.88 3.35
C VAL A 213 -2.43 -16.80 2.62
N HIS A 214 -1.27 -16.27 2.27
CA HIS A 214 -0.18 -16.96 1.58
C HIS A 214 1.16 -16.51 2.16
N ASN A 215 2.22 -17.21 1.84
CA ASN A 215 3.57 -16.86 2.29
C ASN A 215 3.93 -15.43 1.82
N GLY A 216 4.45 -14.64 2.73
CA GLY A 216 4.78 -13.25 2.49
C GLY A 216 3.58 -12.30 2.35
N ALA A 217 2.39 -12.68 2.82
CA ALA A 217 1.21 -11.83 2.66
C ALA A 217 1.36 -10.50 3.40
N VAL A 218 1.20 -9.39 2.68
CA VAL A 218 0.95 -8.06 3.24
C VAL A 218 -0.55 -7.88 3.29
N ILE A 219 -1.10 -7.87 4.51
CA ILE A 219 -2.54 -7.86 4.76
C ILE A 219 -2.98 -6.43 5.08
N LEU A 220 -3.92 -5.89 4.31
CA LEU A 220 -4.58 -4.63 4.62
C LEU A 220 -5.91 -4.91 5.31
N LEU A 221 -6.07 -4.32 6.50
CA LEU A 221 -7.32 -4.27 7.28
C LEU A 221 -7.62 -2.83 7.71
N HIS A 222 -8.90 -2.54 8.02
CA HIS A 222 -9.28 -1.29 8.65
C HIS A 222 -9.59 -1.53 10.13
N PRO A 223 -8.85 -0.90 11.06
CA PRO A 223 -8.94 -1.23 12.48
C PRO A 223 -10.22 -0.70 13.13
N THR A 224 -10.96 0.17 12.44
CA THR A 224 -12.26 0.66 12.87
C THR A 224 -13.40 -0.34 12.65
N SER A 225 -13.15 -1.41 11.90
CA SER A 225 -14.09 -2.50 11.62
C SER A 225 -14.38 -3.31 12.88
N LYS A 226 -15.65 -3.37 13.27
CA LYS A 226 -16.07 -4.24 14.38
C LYS A 226 -15.80 -5.72 14.06
N THR A 227 -16.05 -6.13 12.83
CA THR A 227 -15.80 -7.50 12.40
C THR A 227 -14.32 -7.86 12.55
N ASN A 228 -13.40 -7.00 12.12
CA ASN A 228 -11.96 -7.23 12.30
C ASN A 228 -11.57 -7.33 13.78
N ALA A 229 -12.10 -6.44 14.61
CA ALA A 229 -11.84 -6.45 16.05
C ALA A 229 -12.37 -7.72 16.75
N ASP A 230 -13.47 -8.26 16.27
CA ASP A 230 -14.08 -9.47 16.84
C ASP A 230 -13.33 -10.75 16.43
N ILE A 231 -12.65 -10.78 15.27
CA ILE A 231 -12.04 -12.00 14.72
C ILE A 231 -10.51 -12.05 14.75
N LEU A 232 -9.83 -10.93 15.02
CA LEU A 232 -8.38 -10.85 14.86
C LEU A 232 -7.62 -11.85 15.74
N ASP A 233 -8.06 -12.06 16.98
CA ASP A 233 -7.49 -13.03 17.91
C ASP A 233 -7.54 -14.46 17.31
N ASP A 234 -8.71 -14.88 16.89
CA ASP A 234 -8.93 -16.17 16.25
C ASP A 234 -8.11 -16.35 14.96
N VAL A 235 -8.02 -15.29 14.14
CA VAL A 235 -7.22 -15.32 12.90
C VAL A 235 -5.74 -15.49 13.22
N ILE A 236 -5.21 -14.76 14.20
CA ILE A 236 -3.82 -14.87 14.61
C ILE A 236 -3.52 -16.29 15.16
N CYS A 237 -4.38 -16.81 16.04
CA CYS A 237 -4.23 -18.16 16.56
C CYS A 237 -4.17 -19.20 15.43
N GLU A 238 -5.14 -19.18 14.53
CA GLU A 238 -5.21 -20.10 13.40
C GLU A 238 -4.00 -19.99 12.47
N LEU A 239 -3.49 -18.77 12.21
CA LEU A 239 -2.30 -18.58 11.40
C LEU A 239 -1.04 -19.11 12.10
N LYS A 240 -0.91 -18.92 13.40
CA LYS A 240 0.18 -19.52 14.20
C LYS A 240 0.12 -21.05 14.16
N ASP A 241 -1.07 -21.64 14.29
CA ASP A 241 -1.28 -23.10 14.20
C ASP A 241 -0.92 -23.66 12.81
N ARG A 242 -1.11 -22.88 11.74
CA ARG A 242 -0.65 -23.18 10.38
C ARG A 242 0.85 -22.93 10.18
N GLY A 243 1.56 -22.48 11.20
CA GLY A 243 3.00 -22.24 11.19
C GLY A 243 3.42 -20.90 10.59
N TYR A 244 2.52 -19.92 10.51
CA TYR A 244 2.87 -18.56 10.12
C TYR A 244 3.47 -17.78 11.30
N SER A 245 4.50 -16.99 11.01
CA SER A 245 5.01 -15.91 11.85
C SER A 245 4.49 -14.55 11.40
N PHE A 246 4.64 -13.54 12.25
CA PHE A 246 4.24 -12.16 11.97
C PHE A 246 5.47 -11.28 11.95
N GLY A 247 5.67 -10.58 10.83
CA GLY A 247 6.81 -9.69 10.63
C GLY A 247 6.43 -8.21 10.60
N THR A 248 7.44 -7.36 10.71
CA THR A 248 7.33 -5.90 10.60
C THR A 248 7.63 -5.41 9.17
N LEU A 249 7.28 -4.16 8.84
CA LEU A 249 7.64 -3.58 7.55
C LEU A 249 9.17 -3.42 7.39
N ASP A 250 9.91 -3.18 8.49
CA ASP A 250 11.37 -3.08 8.44
C ASP A 250 12.01 -4.42 8.08
N GLU A 251 11.50 -5.50 8.64
CA GLU A 251 11.94 -6.86 8.27
C GLU A 251 11.60 -7.18 6.82
N LEU A 252 10.41 -6.80 6.35
CA LEU A 252 10.02 -6.96 4.95
C LEU A 252 10.91 -6.14 4.02
N TYR A 253 11.17 -4.88 4.36
CA TYR A 253 12.04 -3.99 3.58
C TYR A 253 13.45 -4.59 3.44
N GLY A 254 14.03 -5.06 4.55
CA GLY A 254 15.34 -5.71 4.54
C GLY A 254 15.45 -6.97 3.68
N LYS A 255 14.30 -7.60 3.35
CA LYS A 255 14.24 -8.82 2.53
C LYS A 255 14.00 -8.55 1.04
N VAL A 256 13.27 -7.47 0.68
CA VAL A 256 12.80 -7.25 -0.70
C VAL A 256 13.36 -6.01 -1.37
N ALA A 257 13.75 -4.97 -0.62
CA ALA A 257 14.43 -3.79 -1.13
C ALA A 257 15.91 -4.10 -1.36
N LYS A 258 16.37 -3.99 -2.61
CA LYS A 258 17.78 -4.23 -2.99
C LYS A 258 18.25 -3.16 -3.97
#